data_b87da1809038243ac246b42091a0e295
#
_entry.id   b87da1809038243ac246b42091a0e295
#
_cell.length_a   1.000
_cell.length_b   1.000
_cell.length_c   1.000
_cell.angle_alpha   90.00
_cell.angle_beta   90.00
_cell.angle_gamma   90.00
#
_symmetry.space_group_name_H-M   'P 1'
#
loop_
_entity.id
_entity.type
_entity.pdbx_description
1 polymer ?
#
loop_
_entity_poly.entity_id
_entity_poly.type
_entity_poly.pdbx_seq_one_letter_code
_entity_poly.pdbx_strand_id
1 'polypeptide(L)'
;VDALERNEKAVMAYSHSHLVDEEGGFLRDFKEDYGFIFGDASRWKSDFTVDGKVEVARSIIFSNTVPNASGVLFRKSVFDQVGTPETSWRLNGDWLFYARLLQHGELQFFATARNYFRFHERTQRSRAIASYTAFDEILAMYDIFEREGWTDQQTLQSARAQVAMWWAGNVFSMKWSWEVLRNNGRLFRVFRMYRSGLLIYLVKSALIKSAGGIVKTLGLKTPVKKLAARLFPKTFFPY
;
A
#
# COMPACT_ATOMS: atom_id res chain seq x y z
N VAL A 1 -14.08 -18.40 -10.14
CA VAL A 1 -15.48 -18.84 -9.93
C VAL A 1 -15.48 -20.09 -9.06
N ASP A 2 -14.94 -21.23 -9.51
CA ASP A 2 -14.94 -22.51 -8.79
C ASP A 2 -14.53 -22.41 -7.31
N ALA A 3 -13.59 -21.55 -7.00
CA ALA A 3 -13.11 -21.33 -5.65
C ALA A 3 -14.22 -20.80 -4.71
N LEU A 4 -14.96 -19.81 -5.17
CA LEU A 4 -16.09 -19.26 -4.41
C LEU A 4 -17.27 -20.22 -4.40
N GLU A 5 -17.48 -21.04 -5.43
CA GLU A 5 -18.54 -22.04 -5.48
C GLU A 5 -18.30 -23.20 -4.50
N ARG A 6 -17.03 -23.65 -4.39
CA ARG A 6 -16.65 -24.74 -3.48
C ARG A 6 -16.54 -24.32 -2.01
N ASN A 7 -16.34 -23.05 -1.75
CA ASN A 7 -16.24 -22.50 -0.39
C ASN A 7 -17.26 -21.40 -0.19
N GLU A 8 -18.40 -21.76 0.39
CA GLU A 8 -19.50 -20.83 0.66
C GLU A 8 -19.12 -19.68 1.62
N LYS A 9 -18.11 -19.87 2.47
CA LYS A 9 -17.60 -18.85 3.38
C LYS A 9 -16.69 -17.83 2.68
N ALA A 10 -16.10 -18.18 1.52
CA ALA A 10 -15.26 -17.28 0.79
C ALA A 10 -16.09 -16.17 0.14
N VAL A 11 -15.86 -14.94 0.50
CA VAL A 11 -16.54 -13.74 -0.01
C VAL A 11 -15.74 -13.03 -1.08
N MET A 12 -14.43 -13.25 -1.09
CA MET A 12 -13.50 -12.62 -2.02
C MET A 12 -12.38 -13.59 -2.40
N ALA A 13 -11.98 -13.56 -3.65
CA ALA A 13 -10.81 -14.28 -4.16
C ALA A 13 -9.97 -13.36 -5.04
N TYR A 14 -8.64 -13.48 -4.96
CA TYR A 14 -7.75 -12.79 -5.88
C TYR A 14 -6.53 -13.64 -6.23
N SER A 15 -5.83 -13.27 -7.30
CA SER A 15 -4.61 -13.95 -7.75
C SER A 15 -3.43 -13.00 -7.83
N HIS A 16 -2.24 -13.57 -7.93
CA HIS A 16 -1.10 -12.81 -8.38
C HIS A 16 -1.33 -12.18 -9.75
N SER A 17 -0.57 -11.11 -10.00
CA SER A 17 -0.50 -10.44 -11.29
C SER A 17 0.94 -10.43 -11.79
N HIS A 18 1.10 -10.53 -13.09
CA HIS A 18 2.33 -10.13 -13.76
C HIS A 18 2.28 -8.62 -14.01
N LEU A 19 3.35 -7.91 -13.70
CA LEU A 19 3.51 -6.52 -14.13
C LEU A 19 4.03 -6.52 -15.57
N VAL A 20 3.39 -5.70 -16.39
CA VAL A 20 3.77 -5.48 -17.78
C VAL A 20 3.91 -3.99 -18.06
N ASP A 21 4.75 -3.62 -19.04
CA ASP A 21 4.89 -2.25 -19.52
C ASP A 21 3.69 -1.79 -20.37
N GLU A 22 3.80 -0.62 -20.98
CA GLU A 22 2.75 -0.03 -21.81
C GLU A 22 2.50 -0.87 -23.07
N GLU A 23 3.53 -1.52 -23.61
CA GLU A 23 3.51 -2.37 -24.80
C GLU A 23 3.10 -3.83 -24.50
N GLY A 24 2.99 -4.20 -23.22
CA GLY A 24 2.65 -5.56 -22.76
C GLY A 24 3.86 -6.46 -22.50
N GLY A 25 5.07 -5.91 -22.56
CA GLY A 25 6.30 -6.61 -22.19
C GLY A 25 6.34 -6.93 -20.70
N PHE A 26 6.77 -8.16 -20.36
CA PHE A 26 6.86 -8.59 -18.96
C PHE A 26 7.95 -7.81 -18.21
N LEU A 27 7.60 -7.22 -17.08
CA LEU A 27 8.54 -6.51 -16.20
C LEU A 27 8.99 -7.38 -15.02
N ARG A 28 8.04 -7.90 -14.24
CA ARG A 28 8.27 -8.72 -13.04
C ARG A 28 6.98 -9.27 -12.47
N ASP A 29 7.10 -10.18 -11.52
CA ASP A 29 5.96 -10.66 -10.73
C ASP A 29 5.62 -9.71 -9.60
N PHE A 30 4.35 -9.45 -9.36
CA PHE A 30 3.90 -8.63 -8.24
C PHE A 30 4.26 -9.24 -6.87
N LYS A 31 4.46 -10.57 -6.80
CA LYS A 31 4.87 -11.25 -5.54
C LYS A 31 6.14 -10.69 -4.92
N GLU A 32 7.02 -10.07 -5.71
CA GLU A 32 8.23 -9.43 -5.21
C GLU A 32 7.92 -8.23 -4.31
N ASP A 33 6.78 -7.56 -4.56
CA ASP A 33 6.34 -6.41 -3.78
C ASP A 33 5.89 -6.79 -2.37
N TYR A 34 5.31 -7.98 -2.18
CA TYR A 34 4.93 -8.44 -0.85
C TYR A 34 6.13 -8.60 0.09
N GLY A 35 7.26 -9.11 -0.41
CA GLY A 35 8.50 -9.16 0.36
C GLY A 35 9.00 -7.78 0.74
N PHE A 36 8.74 -6.80 -0.11
CA PHE A 36 9.08 -5.41 0.15
C PHE A 36 8.16 -4.79 1.20
N ILE A 37 6.84 -5.04 1.06
CA ILE A 37 5.80 -4.49 1.93
C ILE A 37 5.85 -5.09 3.34
N PHE A 38 5.94 -6.41 3.43
CA PHE A 38 5.78 -7.16 4.68
C PHE A 38 7.10 -7.73 5.23
N GLY A 39 8.21 -7.53 4.52
CA GLY A 39 9.53 -8.10 4.87
C GLY A 39 9.67 -9.59 4.54
N ASP A 40 8.57 -10.32 4.39
CA ASP A 40 8.51 -11.72 4.00
C ASP A 40 7.36 -11.94 3.01
N ALA A 41 7.68 -12.58 1.88
CA ALA A 41 6.70 -12.94 0.85
C ALA A 41 6.36 -14.44 0.86
N SER A 42 6.84 -15.20 1.85
CA SER A 42 6.68 -16.68 1.87
C SER A 42 5.22 -17.11 1.79
N ARG A 43 4.33 -16.39 2.46
CA ARG A 43 2.89 -16.62 2.45
C ARG A 43 2.29 -16.60 1.03
N TRP A 44 2.75 -15.70 0.18
CA TRP A 44 2.23 -15.52 -1.19
C TRP A 44 2.86 -16.44 -2.24
N LYS A 45 3.67 -17.42 -1.80
CA LYS A 45 4.25 -18.44 -2.71
C LYS A 45 3.29 -19.61 -2.98
N SER A 46 2.26 -19.78 -2.15
CA SER A 46 1.26 -20.85 -2.27
C SER A 46 -0.15 -20.30 -2.10
N ASP A 47 -1.12 -21.04 -2.60
CA ASP A 47 -2.53 -20.74 -2.40
C ASP A 47 -2.86 -20.80 -0.90
N PHE A 48 -3.74 -19.91 -0.44
CA PHE A 48 -4.22 -19.93 0.94
C PHE A 48 -5.67 -19.45 1.05
N THR A 49 -6.34 -19.88 2.09
CA THR A 49 -7.61 -19.33 2.58
C THR A 49 -7.39 -18.79 3.97
N VAL A 50 -8.00 -17.66 4.28
CA VAL A 50 -7.87 -17.00 5.58
C VAL A 50 -9.18 -16.31 5.95
N ASP A 51 -9.49 -16.26 7.23
CA ASP A 51 -10.57 -15.43 7.75
C ASP A 51 -10.36 -13.97 7.36
N GLY A 52 -11.40 -13.34 6.82
CA GLY A 52 -11.29 -11.98 6.27
C GLY A 52 -10.97 -10.94 7.32
N LYS A 53 -11.50 -11.07 8.56
CA LYS A 53 -11.19 -10.13 9.66
C LYS A 53 -9.74 -10.27 10.08
N VAL A 54 -9.21 -11.49 10.09
CA VAL A 54 -7.78 -11.74 10.37
C VAL A 54 -6.91 -11.13 9.28
N GLU A 55 -7.33 -11.24 8.02
CA GLU A 55 -6.60 -10.62 6.90
C GLU A 55 -6.59 -9.10 6.98
N VAL A 56 -7.74 -8.50 7.31
CA VAL A 56 -7.84 -7.05 7.50
C VAL A 56 -6.91 -6.59 8.62
N ALA A 57 -6.94 -7.26 9.77
CA ALA A 57 -6.13 -6.89 10.93
C ALA A 57 -4.62 -7.11 10.76
N ARG A 58 -4.20 -8.08 9.93
CA ARG A 58 -2.78 -8.48 9.81
C ARG A 58 -2.09 -7.96 8.56
N SER A 59 -2.81 -7.79 7.46
CA SER A 59 -2.21 -7.47 6.16
C SER A 59 -2.81 -6.21 5.56
N ILE A 60 -4.12 -6.18 5.39
CA ILE A 60 -4.81 -5.08 4.69
C ILE A 60 -4.63 -3.75 5.43
N ILE A 61 -4.61 -3.75 6.76
CA ILE A 61 -4.37 -2.52 7.52
C ILE A 61 -3.04 -1.85 7.17
N PHE A 62 -2.03 -2.61 6.77
CA PHE A 62 -0.70 -2.09 6.44
C PHE A 62 -0.56 -1.72 4.97
N SER A 63 -1.23 -2.43 4.07
CA SER A 63 -1.17 -2.19 2.64
C SER A 63 -2.32 -2.87 1.90
N ASN A 64 -2.71 -2.33 0.75
CA ASN A 64 -3.57 -3.06 -0.17
C ASN A 64 -2.82 -4.28 -0.71
N THR A 65 -3.24 -5.48 -0.29
CA THR A 65 -2.63 -6.75 -0.72
C THR A 65 -3.07 -7.17 -2.12
N VAL A 66 -4.09 -6.53 -2.66
CA VAL A 66 -4.61 -6.82 -4.00
C VAL A 66 -3.87 -6.00 -5.05
N PRO A 67 -3.22 -6.64 -6.05
CA PRO A 67 -2.42 -5.94 -7.05
C PRO A 67 -3.23 -4.93 -7.86
N ASN A 68 -4.38 -5.35 -8.35
CA ASN A 68 -5.35 -4.49 -9.03
C ASN A 68 -6.75 -5.12 -9.01
N ALA A 69 -7.76 -4.30 -9.24
CA ALA A 69 -9.17 -4.70 -9.22
C ALA A 69 -9.53 -5.75 -10.27
N SER A 70 -8.80 -5.83 -11.39
CA SER A 70 -9.06 -6.81 -12.45
C SER A 70 -8.72 -8.24 -12.04
N GLY A 71 -7.89 -8.41 -11.00
CA GLY A 71 -7.50 -9.72 -10.46
C GLY A 71 -8.41 -10.23 -9.34
N VAL A 72 -9.52 -9.55 -9.04
CA VAL A 72 -10.40 -9.85 -7.92
C VAL A 72 -11.74 -10.40 -8.38
N LEU A 73 -12.24 -11.39 -7.68
CA LEU A 73 -13.62 -11.88 -7.75
C LEU A 73 -14.24 -11.82 -6.36
N PHE A 74 -15.46 -11.33 -6.23
CA PHE A 74 -16.19 -11.30 -4.96
C PHE A 74 -17.64 -11.72 -5.12
N ARG A 75 -18.29 -12.13 -4.01
CA ARG A 75 -19.68 -12.52 -4.01
C ARG A 75 -20.59 -11.32 -4.20
N LYS A 76 -21.47 -11.42 -5.20
CA LYS A 76 -22.47 -10.38 -5.44
C LYS A 76 -23.38 -10.14 -4.23
N SER A 77 -23.79 -11.18 -3.53
CA SER A 77 -24.62 -11.06 -2.32
C SER A 77 -23.96 -10.26 -1.21
N VAL A 78 -22.64 -10.35 -1.06
CA VAL A 78 -21.89 -9.54 -0.09
C VAL A 78 -21.69 -8.10 -0.61
N PHE A 79 -21.47 -7.95 -1.91
CA PHE A 79 -21.44 -6.61 -2.52
C PHE A 79 -22.76 -5.86 -2.29
N ASP A 80 -23.91 -6.53 -2.46
CA ASP A 80 -25.23 -5.95 -2.27
C ASP A 80 -25.46 -5.49 -0.80
N GLN A 81 -24.79 -6.14 0.17
CA GLN A 81 -24.82 -5.75 1.59
C GLN A 81 -23.86 -4.60 1.93
N VAL A 82 -22.66 -4.63 1.38
CA VAL A 82 -21.58 -3.68 1.67
C VAL A 82 -21.74 -2.37 0.89
N GLY A 83 -22.40 -2.44 -0.26
CA GLY A 83 -22.56 -1.33 -1.19
C GLY A 83 -21.35 -1.12 -2.10
N THR A 84 -21.34 0.01 -2.80
CA THR A 84 -20.30 0.39 -3.75
C THR A 84 -19.01 0.84 -3.05
N PRO A 85 -17.86 0.75 -3.71
CA PRO A 85 -16.64 1.41 -3.27
C PRO A 85 -16.86 2.92 -3.03
N GLU A 86 -16.07 3.51 -2.15
CA GLU A 86 -16.14 4.95 -1.86
C GLU A 86 -15.73 5.77 -3.08
N THR A 87 -16.70 6.30 -3.80
CA THR A 87 -16.49 6.99 -5.08
C THR A 87 -15.87 8.37 -4.94
N SER A 88 -15.93 8.97 -3.75
CA SER A 88 -15.25 10.23 -3.44
C SER A 88 -13.74 10.04 -3.29
N TRP A 89 -13.28 8.82 -3.02
CA TRP A 89 -11.87 8.48 -2.90
C TRP A 89 -11.25 8.18 -4.26
N ARG A 90 -10.08 8.73 -4.50
CA ARG A 90 -9.42 8.65 -5.81
C ARG A 90 -8.43 7.49 -5.93
N LEU A 91 -7.92 6.99 -4.79
CA LEU A 91 -6.82 6.03 -4.75
C LEU A 91 -7.10 4.77 -3.94
N ASN A 92 -7.63 4.93 -2.75
CA ASN A 92 -7.72 3.85 -1.78
C ASN A 92 -9.17 3.38 -1.57
N GLY A 93 -10.09 3.76 -2.47
CA GLY A 93 -11.49 3.35 -2.41
C GLY A 93 -11.68 1.84 -2.56
N ASP A 94 -10.90 1.20 -3.43
CA ASP A 94 -10.85 -0.24 -3.60
C ASP A 94 -10.27 -0.94 -2.33
N TRP A 95 -9.24 -0.39 -1.73
CA TRP A 95 -8.63 -0.91 -0.52
C TRP A 95 -9.64 -0.95 0.64
N LEU A 96 -10.34 0.16 0.91
CA LEU A 96 -11.40 0.20 1.92
C LEU A 96 -12.54 -0.76 1.58
N PHE A 97 -12.91 -0.85 0.31
CA PHE A 97 -13.96 -1.74 -0.16
C PHE A 97 -13.62 -3.22 0.10
N TYR A 98 -12.38 -3.65 -0.18
CA TYR A 98 -11.93 -5.01 0.13
C TYR A 98 -11.95 -5.28 1.64
N ALA A 99 -11.54 -4.32 2.46
CA ALA A 99 -11.63 -4.45 3.91
C ALA A 99 -13.08 -4.63 4.39
N ARG A 100 -14.05 -3.93 3.78
CA ARG A 100 -15.49 -4.09 4.07
C ARG A 100 -16.00 -5.46 3.67
N LEU A 101 -15.70 -5.93 2.45
CA LEU A 101 -16.10 -7.28 1.99
C LEU A 101 -15.61 -8.36 2.95
N LEU A 102 -14.36 -8.26 3.38
CA LEU A 102 -13.69 -9.23 4.22
C LEU A 102 -14.22 -9.28 5.66
N GLN A 103 -15.04 -8.32 6.10
CA GLN A 103 -15.76 -8.43 7.36
C GLN A 103 -16.86 -9.51 7.33
N HIS A 104 -17.25 -9.97 6.13
CA HIS A 104 -18.39 -10.89 5.93
C HIS A 104 -17.99 -12.35 5.64
N GLY A 105 -16.70 -12.67 5.55
CA GLY A 105 -16.27 -14.04 5.28
C GLY A 105 -14.79 -14.18 4.96
N GLU A 106 -14.44 -15.26 4.30
CA GLU A 106 -13.05 -15.65 4.04
C GLU A 106 -12.50 -15.03 2.74
N LEU A 107 -11.19 -14.79 2.75
CA LEU A 107 -10.39 -14.48 1.58
C LEU A 107 -9.73 -15.74 1.02
N GLN A 108 -9.77 -15.90 -0.29
CA GLN A 108 -9.02 -16.92 -0.99
C GLN A 108 -7.99 -16.30 -1.93
N PHE A 109 -6.74 -16.72 -1.80
CA PHE A 109 -5.64 -16.25 -2.62
C PHE A 109 -5.09 -17.38 -3.50
N PHE A 110 -4.73 -17.03 -4.74
CA PHE A 110 -4.09 -17.94 -5.70
C PHE A 110 -2.70 -17.43 -6.07
N ALA A 111 -1.69 -18.26 -5.81
CA ALA A 111 -0.28 -17.94 -6.07
C ALA A 111 0.08 -17.94 -7.56
N THR A 112 -0.73 -18.62 -8.39
CA THR A 112 -0.57 -18.56 -9.84
C THR A 112 -1.08 -17.23 -10.36
N ALA A 113 -0.24 -16.48 -11.08
CA ALA A 113 -0.65 -15.24 -11.72
C ALA A 113 -1.70 -15.53 -12.82
N ARG A 114 -2.85 -14.88 -12.70
CA ARG A 114 -3.98 -15.02 -13.65
C ARG A 114 -4.41 -13.67 -14.22
N ASN A 115 -3.59 -12.65 -14.00
CA ASN A 115 -3.89 -11.27 -14.37
C ASN A 115 -2.61 -10.56 -14.77
N TYR A 116 -2.74 -9.61 -15.68
CA TYR A 116 -1.67 -8.71 -16.12
C TYR A 116 -1.97 -7.30 -15.63
N PHE A 117 -1.07 -6.76 -14.82
CA PHE A 117 -1.16 -5.40 -14.33
C PHE A 117 -0.24 -4.50 -15.12
N ARG A 118 -0.84 -3.65 -15.97
CA ARG A 118 -0.09 -2.71 -16.81
C ARG A 118 0.42 -1.54 -15.99
N PHE A 119 1.73 -1.36 -16.02
CA PHE A 119 2.39 -0.24 -15.38
C PHE A 119 2.53 0.92 -16.38
N HIS A 120 2.07 2.10 -15.96
CA HIS A 120 2.23 3.33 -16.71
C HIS A 120 3.02 4.33 -15.87
N GLU A 121 4.04 4.97 -16.44
CA GLU A 121 4.85 5.98 -15.72
C GLU A 121 4.02 7.17 -15.21
N ARG A 122 2.91 7.49 -15.90
CA ARG A 122 2.00 8.61 -15.57
C ARG A 122 0.69 8.11 -14.93
N THR A 123 0.76 7.20 -13.98
CA THR A 123 -0.44 6.69 -13.32
C THR A 123 -1.13 7.76 -12.47
N GLN A 124 -2.44 7.60 -12.26
CA GLN A 124 -3.22 8.39 -11.28
C GLN A 124 -2.56 8.34 -9.89
N ARG A 125 -1.95 7.21 -9.54
CA ARG A 125 -1.25 6.97 -8.29
C ARG A 125 -0.05 7.89 -8.09
N SER A 126 0.81 8.07 -9.09
CA SER A 126 1.95 8.99 -8.99
C SER A 126 1.51 10.44 -8.81
N ARG A 127 0.40 10.85 -9.44
CA ARG A 127 -0.17 12.18 -9.26
C ARG A 127 -0.77 12.38 -7.87
N ALA A 128 -1.39 11.38 -7.32
CA ALA A 128 -2.11 11.46 -6.07
C ALA A 128 -1.20 11.31 -4.85
N ILE A 129 -0.08 10.59 -4.95
CA ILE A 129 0.99 10.65 -3.95
C ILE A 129 1.55 12.08 -3.90
N ALA A 130 1.73 12.72 -5.06
CA ALA A 130 2.16 14.11 -5.15
C ALA A 130 1.12 15.13 -4.59
N SER A 131 -0.15 14.75 -4.50
CA SER A 131 -1.25 15.62 -4.04
C SER A 131 -1.68 15.38 -2.59
N TYR A 132 -0.98 14.54 -1.83
CA TYR A 132 -1.32 14.16 -0.43
C TYR A 132 -2.63 13.38 -0.27
N THR A 133 -3.46 13.27 -1.29
CA THR A 133 -4.75 12.57 -1.27
C THR A 133 -4.59 11.13 -0.76
N ALA A 134 -3.51 10.45 -1.14
CA ALA A 134 -3.22 9.11 -0.65
C ALA A 134 -3.15 9.04 0.88
N PHE A 135 -2.46 9.98 1.50
CA PHE A 135 -2.28 10.01 2.96
C PHE A 135 -3.58 10.37 3.68
N ASP A 136 -4.35 11.31 3.12
CA ASP A 136 -5.63 11.72 3.70
C ASP A 136 -6.64 10.58 3.65
N GLU A 137 -6.74 9.87 2.54
CA GLU A 137 -7.62 8.71 2.41
C GLU A 137 -7.20 7.56 3.33
N ILE A 138 -5.89 7.28 3.49
CA ILE A 138 -5.40 6.25 4.41
C ILE A 138 -5.69 6.63 5.87
N LEU A 139 -5.49 7.89 6.25
CA LEU A 139 -5.82 8.34 7.61
C LEU A 139 -7.33 8.20 7.87
N ALA A 140 -8.18 8.62 6.93
CA ALA A 140 -9.62 8.45 7.02
C ALA A 140 -10.02 6.96 7.09
N MET A 141 -9.35 6.09 6.35
CA MET A 141 -9.56 4.64 6.43
C MET A 141 -9.20 4.10 7.82
N TYR A 142 -8.12 4.54 8.44
CA TYR A 142 -7.75 4.14 9.79
C TYR A 142 -8.74 4.61 10.84
N ASP A 143 -9.36 5.78 10.67
CA ASP A 143 -10.43 6.26 11.54
C ASP A 143 -11.68 5.38 11.41
N ILE A 144 -11.96 4.85 10.19
CA ILE A 144 -13.02 3.86 9.98
C ILE A 144 -12.66 2.56 10.70
N PHE A 145 -11.44 2.02 10.53
CA PHE A 145 -11.01 0.77 11.15
C PHE A 145 -11.09 0.83 12.69
N GLU A 146 -10.72 1.98 13.27
CA GLU A 146 -10.81 2.23 14.70
C GLU A 146 -12.27 2.27 15.18
N ARG A 147 -13.12 3.05 14.51
CA ARG A 147 -14.53 3.21 14.85
C ARG A 147 -15.30 1.89 14.75
N GLU A 148 -15.04 1.11 13.72
CA GLU A 148 -15.70 -0.18 13.47
C GLU A 148 -15.06 -1.33 14.28
N GLY A 149 -13.96 -1.11 14.99
CA GLY A 149 -13.28 -2.14 15.79
C GLY A 149 -12.66 -3.26 14.95
N TRP A 150 -12.23 -2.98 13.71
CA TRP A 150 -11.67 -4.00 12.80
C TRP A 150 -10.25 -4.42 13.13
N THR A 151 -9.61 -3.75 14.06
CA THR A 151 -8.25 -4.04 14.51
C THR A 151 -8.04 -3.55 15.95
N ASP A 152 -7.03 -4.08 16.62
CA ASP A 152 -6.63 -3.61 17.92
C ASP A 152 -5.82 -2.30 17.85
N GLN A 153 -5.76 -1.57 18.96
CA GLN A 153 -5.09 -0.28 19.05
C GLN A 153 -3.59 -0.37 18.77
N GLN A 154 -2.91 -1.45 19.18
CA GLN A 154 -1.48 -1.61 18.97
C GLN A 154 -1.16 -1.78 17.48
N THR A 155 -1.94 -2.60 16.79
CA THR A 155 -1.83 -2.82 15.34
C THR A 155 -2.11 -1.53 14.58
N LEU A 156 -3.17 -0.80 14.96
CA LEU A 156 -3.52 0.49 14.35
C LEU A 156 -2.41 1.53 14.53
N GLN A 157 -1.83 1.63 15.72
CA GLN A 157 -0.69 2.53 15.96
C GLN A 157 0.53 2.16 15.11
N SER A 158 0.78 0.86 14.94
CA SER A 158 1.86 0.36 14.08
C SER A 158 1.64 0.73 12.62
N ALA A 159 0.41 0.60 12.11
CA ALA A 159 0.04 0.98 10.76
C ALA A 159 0.16 2.51 10.54
N ARG A 160 -0.35 3.31 11.49
CA ARG A 160 -0.18 4.77 11.48
C ARG A 160 1.29 5.19 11.48
N ALA A 161 2.13 4.52 12.29
CA ALA A 161 3.58 4.77 12.31
C ALA A 161 4.24 4.42 10.98
N GLN A 162 3.81 3.35 10.32
CA GLN A 162 4.32 2.94 9.01
C GLN A 162 3.98 3.96 7.92
N VAL A 163 2.76 4.47 7.88
CA VAL A 163 2.37 5.53 6.93
C VAL A 163 3.13 6.83 7.20
N ALA A 164 3.39 7.16 8.47
CA ALA A 164 4.23 8.29 8.81
C ALA A 164 5.66 8.16 8.23
N MET A 165 6.22 6.94 8.26
CA MET A 165 7.52 6.64 7.65
C MET A 165 7.47 6.74 6.12
N TRP A 166 6.41 6.23 5.50
CA TRP A 166 6.20 6.35 4.06
C TRP A 166 6.12 7.84 3.64
N TRP A 167 5.32 8.64 4.34
CA TRP A 167 5.28 10.08 4.11
C TRP A 167 6.67 10.73 4.24
N ALA A 168 7.40 10.45 5.34
CA ALA A 168 8.72 11.03 5.57
C ALA A 168 9.75 10.65 4.49
N GLY A 169 9.64 9.45 3.90
CA GLY A 169 10.46 9.02 2.77
C GLY A 169 10.16 9.77 1.46
N ASN A 170 8.94 10.29 1.31
CA ASN A 170 8.48 10.93 0.08
C ASN A 170 8.42 12.46 0.13
N VAL A 171 8.41 13.06 1.32
CA VAL A 171 8.23 14.52 1.50
C VAL A 171 9.16 15.38 0.64
N PHE A 172 10.42 14.98 0.49
CA PHE A 172 11.41 15.70 -0.31
C PHE A 172 11.41 15.35 -1.80
N SER A 173 10.52 14.43 -2.24
CA SER A 173 10.32 14.09 -3.66
C SER A 173 9.28 14.98 -4.32
N MET A 174 8.52 15.73 -3.54
CA MET A 174 7.43 16.56 -3.99
C MET A 174 7.96 17.89 -4.53
N LYS A 175 7.34 18.41 -5.60
CA LYS A 175 7.67 19.75 -6.11
C LYS A 175 7.28 20.79 -5.07
N TRP A 176 8.20 21.67 -4.69
CA TRP A 176 7.98 22.71 -3.69
C TRP A 176 6.94 23.74 -4.17
N SER A 177 5.93 23.97 -3.33
CA SER A 177 4.94 25.05 -3.45
C SER A 177 4.43 25.42 -2.05
N TRP A 178 3.74 26.55 -1.91
CA TRP A 178 3.11 26.93 -0.62
C TRP A 178 2.07 25.92 -0.16
N GLU A 179 1.33 25.34 -1.08
CA GLU A 179 0.38 24.26 -0.79
C GLU A 179 1.09 23.02 -0.24
N VAL A 180 2.19 22.61 -0.88
CA VAL A 180 3.04 21.49 -0.46
C VAL A 180 3.60 21.72 0.94
N LEU A 181 4.10 22.91 1.24
CA LEU A 181 4.59 23.27 2.58
C LEU A 181 3.50 23.18 3.64
N ARG A 182 2.33 23.75 3.36
CA ARG A 182 1.19 23.74 4.28
C ARG A 182 0.71 22.32 4.57
N ASN A 183 0.55 21.49 3.55
CA ASN A 183 0.09 20.10 3.69
C ASN A 183 1.12 19.24 4.41
N ASN A 184 2.41 19.40 4.12
CA ASN A 184 3.47 18.72 4.86
C ASN A 184 3.52 19.15 6.32
N GLY A 185 3.32 20.42 6.63
CA GLY A 185 3.23 20.93 8.01
C GLY A 185 2.04 20.34 8.78
N ARG A 186 0.91 20.12 8.10
CA ARG A 186 -0.27 19.43 8.66
C ARG A 186 0.04 17.97 8.92
N LEU A 187 0.52 17.23 7.92
CA LEU A 187 0.86 15.82 8.05
C LEU A 187 1.96 15.57 9.08
N PHE A 188 2.97 16.44 9.17
CA PHE A 188 3.98 16.35 10.21
C PHE A 188 3.37 16.42 11.61
N ARG A 189 2.42 17.35 11.86
CA ARG A 189 1.72 17.45 13.14
C ARG A 189 0.93 16.20 13.51
N VAL A 190 0.31 15.55 12.51
CA VAL A 190 -0.41 14.29 12.70
C VAL A 190 0.56 13.15 12.95
N PHE A 191 1.53 12.97 12.07
CA PHE A 191 2.40 11.79 12.07
C PHE A 191 3.40 11.77 13.24
N ARG A 192 3.81 12.92 13.76
CA ARG A 192 4.68 12.96 14.95
C ARG A 192 4.03 12.33 16.19
N MET A 193 2.70 12.26 16.25
CA MET A 193 1.98 11.60 17.34
C MET A 193 2.10 10.08 17.28
N TYR A 194 2.27 9.54 16.08
CA TYR A 194 2.33 8.09 15.88
C TYR A 194 3.76 7.53 15.81
N ARG A 195 4.75 8.38 15.58
CA ARG A 195 6.14 7.95 15.46
C ARG A 195 7.09 8.88 16.20
N SER A 196 7.57 8.43 17.36
CA SER A 196 8.70 9.07 18.04
C SER A 196 9.94 9.04 17.13
N GLY A 197 10.69 10.12 17.07
CA GLY A 197 11.86 10.20 16.19
C GLY A 197 11.56 10.46 14.71
N LEU A 198 10.31 10.80 14.32
CA LEU A 198 9.96 11.15 12.94
C LEU A 198 10.88 12.23 12.35
N LEU A 199 11.31 13.20 13.17
CA LEU A 199 12.26 14.24 12.74
C LEU A 199 13.60 13.65 12.30
N ILE A 200 14.11 12.63 12.99
CA ILE A 200 15.36 11.93 12.61
C ILE A 200 15.20 11.28 11.24
N TYR A 201 14.02 10.69 10.96
CA TYR A 201 13.74 10.11 9.64
C TYR A 201 13.66 11.17 8.56
N LEU A 202 13.07 12.32 8.82
CA LEU A 202 13.05 13.45 7.87
C LEU A 202 14.46 13.92 7.55
N VAL A 203 15.32 14.11 8.56
CA VAL A 203 16.72 14.49 8.36
C VAL A 203 17.46 13.45 7.54
N LYS A 204 17.33 12.16 7.87
CA LYS A 204 17.92 11.06 7.09
C LYS A 204 17.43 11.06 5.64
N SER A 205 16.13 11.24 5.41
CA SER A 205 15.53 11.30 4.07
C SER A 205 16.09 12.47 3.25
N ALA A 206 16.23 13.66 3.88
CA ALA A 206 16.84 14.82 3.26
C ALA A 206 18.29 14.56 2.85
N LEU A 207 19.10 14.01 3.76
CA LEU A 207 20.52 13.72 3.50
C LEU A 207 20.70 12.70 2.37
N ILE A 208 19.90 11.64 2.32
CA ILE A 208 19.98 10.64 1.25
C ILE A 208 19.62 11.23 -0.09
N LYS A 209 18.60 12.08 -0.15
CA LYS A 209 18.23 12.75 -1.41
C LYS A 209 19.27 13.74 -1.88
N SER A 210 19.85 14.52 -0.96
CA SER A 210 20.97 15.42 -1.27
C SER A 210 22.20 14.63 -1.78
N ALA A 211 22.56 13.54 -1.11
CA ALA A 211 23.63 12.65 -1.55
C ALA A 211 23.33 11.99 -2.91
N GLY A 212 22.08 11.58 -3.14
CA GLY A 212 21.63 11.03 -4.42
C GLY A 212 21.73 12.03 -5.57
N GLY A 213 21.42 13.29 -5.31
CA GLY A 213 21.62 14.40 -6.26
C GLY A 213 23.10 14.58 -6.64
N ILE A 214 23.98 14.63 -5.64
CA ILE A 214 25.43 14.78 -5.84
C ILE A 214 26.00 13.60 -6.64
N VAL A 215 25.63 12.36 -6.28
CA VAL A 215 26.10 11.15 -6.98
C VAL A 215 25.63 11.10 -8.43
N LYS A 216 24.39 11.53 -8.70
CA LYS A 216 23.87 11.63 -10.07
C LYS A 216 24.64 12.68 -10.88
N THR A 217 24.97 13.82 -10.27
CA THR A 217 25.74 14.91 -10.91
C THR A 217 27.18 14.47 -11.20
N LEU A 218 27.77 13.63 -10.33
CA LEU A 218 29.13 13.10 -10.50
C LEU A 218 29.20 11.83 -11.38
N GLY A 219 28.08 11.35 -11.93
CA GLY A 219 28.04 10.16 -12.79
C GLY A 219 28.31 8.83 -12.08
N LEU A 220 28.35 8.83 -10.76
CA LEU A 220 28.65 7.64 -9.95
C LEU A 220 27.41 6.75 -9.81
N LYS A 221 27.36 5.64 -10.56
CA LYS A 221 26.30 4.63 -10.44
C LYS A 221 26.60 3.70 -9.26
N THR A 222 25.86 3.73 -8.15
CA THR A 222 25.67 2.54 -7.29
C THR A 222 25.79 2.67 -5.75
N PRO A 223 26.54 3.57 -5.08
CA PRO A 223 26.66 3.46 -3.60
C PRO A 223 25.40 3.95 -2.86
N VAL A 224 24.59 4.84 -3.42
CA VAL A 224 23.45 5.49 -2.72
C VAL A 224 22.28 4.54 -2.51
N LYS A 225 21.96 3.64 -3.45
CA LYS A 225 20.90 2.63 -3.24
C LYS A 225 21.27 1.64 -2.12
N LYS A 226 22.55 1.23 -2.03
CA LYS A 226 23.03 0.35 -0.95
C LYS A 226 23.06 1.07 0.40
N LEU A 227 23.44 2.35 0.43
CA LEU A 227 23.44 3.17 1.63
C LEU A 227 22.00 3.46 2.11
N ALA A 228 21.10 3.79 1.21
CA ALA A 228 19.69 3.97 1.51
C ALA A 228 19.08 2.68 2.10
N ALA A 229 19.36 1.52 1.52
CA ALA A 229 18.91 0.23 2.03
C ALA A 229 19.45 -0.13 3.42
N ARG A 230 20.64 0.39 3.80
CA ARG A 230 21.21 0.23 5.14
C ARG A 230 20.68 1.21 6.17
N LEU A 231 20.36 2.44 5.76
CA LEU A 231 19.91 3.51 6.65
C LEU A 231 18.40 3.52 6.87
N PHE A 232 17.65 2.97 5.92
CA PHE A 232 16.23 2.68 6.06
C PHE A 232 16.07 1.16 6.04
N PRO A 233 15.75 0.53 7.17
CA PRO A 233 15.26 -0.84 7.14
C PRO A 233 14.11 -0.84 6.16
N LYS A 234 14.09 -1.83 5.25
CA LYS A 234 13.16 -2.01 4.11
C LYS A 234 11.76 -1.46 4.39
N THR A 235 11.63 -0.16 4.36
CA THR A 235 10.40 0.55 4.62
C THR A 235 9.89 1.09 3.30
N PHE A 236 8.91 0.40 2.83
CA PHE A 236 7.85 0.92 2.03
C PHE A 236 8.20 1.93 0.92
N PHE A 237 8.61 1.44 -0.21
CA PHE A 237 8.30 2.06 -1.50
C PHE A 237 7.53 1.02 -2.33
N PRO A 238 6.19 0.98 -2.28
CA PRO A 238 5.49 0.39 -3.39
C PRO A 238 5.61 1.41 -4.54
N TYR A 239 6.49 1.10 -5.50
CA TYR A 239 6.67 1.75 -6.81
C TYR A 239 7.48 3.04 -6.85
#